data_34a90f5717d479e30e5795840d5d7d13
#
_entry.id   34a90f5717d479e30e5795840d5d7d13
#
_cell.length_a   1.000
_cell.length_b   1.000
_cell.length_c   1.000
_cell.angle_alpha   90.00
_cell.angle_beta   90.00
_cell.angle_gamma   90.00
#
_symmetry.space_group_name_H-M   'P 1'
#
loop_
_entity.id
_entity.type
_entity.pdbx_description
1 polymer ?
#
loop_
_entity_poly.entity_id
_entity_poly.type
_entity_poly.pdbx_seq_one_letter_code
_entity_poly.pdbx_strand_id
1 'polypeptide(L)'
;IKWPNDIWTQSGKLGGVLCELAKTPSGDNYLVIGIGLNLRGGEDVASGRYAADSVSTDTADRFCRELRTRLLAGMSGTILSRLQAYFRTGRMPDWQQWTEYDYLMDREIILDNNAGELQAGIYRGISESGALMLQVGDVIRCYAAGTVRFPQEQG
;
A
#
# COMPACT_ATOMS: atom_id res chain seq x y z
N ILE A 1 2.68 -6.11 1.99
CA ILE A 1 2.26 -4.69 1.89
C ILE A 1 3.48 -3.83 2.14
N LYS A 2 3.70 -2.79 1.33
CA LYS A 2 4.72 -1.75 1.55
C LYS A 2 4.01 -0.47 1.97
N TRP A 3 4.26 -0.02 3.18
CA TRP A 3 3.68 1.21 3.71
C TRP A 3 3.99 2.42 2.80
N PRO A 4 3.05 3.36 2.61
CA PRO A 4 1.73 3.39 3.26
C PRO A 4 0.65 2.57 2.54
N ASN A 5 0.77 2.34 1.23
CA ASN A 5 -0.38 1.95 0.41
C ASN A 5 -0.02 1.09 -0.81
N ASP A 6 1.20 0.57 -0.88
CA ASP A 6 1.66 -0.24 -2.01
C ASP A 6 1.53 -1.74 -1.73
N ILE A 7 1.17 -2.50 -2.76
CA ILE A 7 1.14 -3.95 -2.75
C ILE A 7 2.40 -4.44 -3.47
N TRP A 8 3.22 -5.19 -2.76
CA TRP A 8 4.48 -5.70 -3.26
C TRP A 8 4.54 -7.22 -3.20
N THR A 9 5.26 -7.81 -4.14
CA THR A 9 5.73 -9.20 -4.13
C THR A 9 7.25 -9.20 -3.97
N GLN A 10 7.86 -10.38 -3.99
CA GLN A 10 9.33 -10.48 -4.00
C GLN A 10 9.95 -9.91 -5.28
N SER A 11 9.20 -9.90 -6.40
CA SER A 11 9.66 -9.45 -7.71
C SER A 11 9.49 -7.96 -7.94
N GLY A 12 8.62 -7.28 -7.16
CA GLY A 12 8.40 -5.85 -7.32
C GLY A 12 7.00 -5.36 -6.95
N LYS A 13 6.69 -4.14 -7.37
CA LYS A 13 5.39 -3.52 -7.10
C LYS A 13 4.28 -4.15 -7.95
N LEU A 14 3.32 -4.77 -7.30
CA LEU A 14 2.13 -5.36 -7.92
C LEU A 14 0.99 -4.35 -8.10
N GLY A 15 0.91 -3.37 -7.21
CA GLY A 15 -0.18 -2.41 -7.24
C GLY A 15 -0.14 -1.42 -6.09
N GLY A 16 -1.24 -0.70 -5.90
CA GLY A 16 -1.37 0.21 -4.78
C GLY A 16 -2.81 0.64 -4.53
N VAL A 17 -3.04 1.23 -3.36
CA VAL A 17 -4.32 1.74 -2.91
C VAL A 17 -4.20 3.22 -2.59
N LEU A 18 -5.07 4.05 -3.15
CA LEU A 18 -5.15 5.48 -2.85
C LEU A 18 -6.48 5.77 -2.15
N CYS A 19 -6.42 6.39 -0.99
CA CYS A 19 -7.60 6.83 -0.25
C CYS A 19 -7.62 8.36 -0.19
N GLU A 20 -8.73 8.97 -0.61
CA GLU A 20 -8.93 10.40 -0.61
C GLU A 20 -10.22 10.75 0.12
N LEU A 21 -10.13 11.66 1.08
CA LEU A 21 -11.30 12.20 1.76
C LEU A 21 -11.75 13.48 1.04
N ALA A 22 -12.98 13.51 0.62
CA ALA A 22 -13.56 14.65 -0.07
C ALA A 22 -14.89 15.07 0.57
N LYS A 23 -15.39 16.27 0.20
CA LYS A 23 -16.67 16.80 0.68
C LYS A 23 -17.62 17.02 -0.49
N THR A 24 -18.89 16.71 -0.25
CA THR A 24 -19.97 17.11 -1.17
C THR A 24 -20.22 18.62 -1.08
N PRO A 25 -20.90 19.22 -2.05
CA PRO A 25 -21.37 20.60 -1.94
C PRO A 25 -22.28 20.86 -0.71
N SER A 26 -22.97 19.83 -0.22
CA SER A 26 -23.78 19.87 1.00
C SER A 26 -22.95 19.79 2.29
N GLY A 27 -21.63 19.55 2.19
CA GLY A 27 -20.71 19.48 3.34
C GLY A 27 -20.52 18.07 3.92
N ASP A 28 -21.15 17.05 3.36
CA ASP A 28 -20.97 15.67 3.79
C ASP A 28 -19.59 15.14 3.38
N ASN A 29 -18.98 14.35 4.25
CA ASN A 29 -17.71 13.68 3.92
C ASN A 29 -17.96 12.39 3.16
N TYR A 30 -17.13 12.12 2.16
CA TYR A 30 -17.07 10.82 1.49
C TYR A 30 -15.63 10.39 1.25
N LEU A 31 -15.42 9.08 1.26
CA LEU A 31 -14.13 8.46 1.03
C LEU A 31 -14.09 7.88 -0.39
N VAL A 32 -13.09 8.27 -1.16
CA VAL A 32 -12.77 7.67 -2.46
C VAL A 32 -11.65 6.67 -2.26
N ILE A 33 -11.84 5.42 -2.66
CA ILE A 33 -10.83 4.37 -2.59
C ILE A 33 -10.50 3.94 -4.02
N GLY A 34 -9.32 4.33 -4.49
CA GLY A 34 -8.76 3.91 -5.77
C GLY A 34 -7.83 2.72 -5.57
N ILE A 35 -7.98 1.67 -6.39
CA ILE A 35 -7.14 0.48 -6.34
C ILE A 35 -6.57 0.21 -7.72
N GLY A 36 -5.26 0.24 -7.85
CA GLY A 36 -4.53 -0.11 -9.06
C GLY A 36 -3.80 -1.44 -8.89
N LEU A 37 -4.00 -2.37 -9.83
CA LEU A 37 -3.27 -3.64 -9.86
C LEU A 37 -2.72 -3.90 -11.27
N ASN A 38 -1.47 -4.32 -11.34
CA ASN A 38 -0.86 -4.79 -12.57
C ASN A 38 -1.37 -6.21 -12.85
N LEU A 39 -2.30 -6.34 -13.76
CA LEU A 39 -2.88 -7.66 -14.07
C LEU A 39 -1.98 -8.51 -14.94
N ARG A 40 -1.18 -7.90 -15.81
CA ARG A 40 -0.18 -8.59 -16.63
C ARG A 40 1.12 -7.79 -16.72
N GLY A 41 2.22 -8.49 -16.80
CA GLY A 41 3.54 -7.91 -17.04
C GLY A 41 3.70 -7.45 -18.50
N GLY A 42 4.45 -6.38 -18.70
CA GLY A 42 4.84 -5.89 -20.01
C GLY A 42 6.08 -5.02 -19.89
N GLU A 43 6.79 -4.82 -21.00
CA GLU A 43 8.01 -4.00 -21.03
C GLU A 43 7.76 -2.54 -20.57
N ASP A 44 6.54 -2.04 -20.73
CA ASP A 44 6.14 -0.69 -20.34
C ASP A 44 6.01 -0.48 -18.81
N VAL A 45 5.99 -1.56 -18.02
CA VAL A 45 5.88 -1.49 -16.55
C VAL A 45 7.23 -1.18 -15.91
N ALA A 46 8.33 -1.34 -16.66
CA ALA A 46 9.70 -1.11 -16.20
C ALA A 46 10.13 0.38 -16.19
N SER A 47 9.28 1.31 -16.59
CA SER A 47 9.62 2.75 -16.65
C SER A 47 9.60 3.46 -15.30
N GLY A 48 9.29 2.78 -14.21
CA GLY A 48 9.32 3.30 -12.84
C GLY A 48 10.64 3.08 -12.12
N ARG A 49 10.84 3.78 -11.01
CA ARG A 49 12.00 3.62 -10.11
C ARG A 49 12.12 2.24 -9.46
N TYR A 50 11.12 1.39 -9.62
CA TYR A 50 11.02 0.07 -8.99
C TYR A 50 10.70 -0.99 -10.03
N ALA A 51 11.21 -2.21 -9.79
CA ALA A 51 10.73 -3.37 -10.53
C ALA A 51 9.21 -3.49 -10.34
N ALA A 52 8.50 -3.76 -11.42
CA ALA A 52 7.07 -3.98 -11.38
C ALA A 52 6.79 -5.48 -11.54
N ASP A 53 5.81 -5.97 -10.80
CA ASP A 53 5.30 -7.33 -10.90
C ASP A 53 3.84 -7.31 -11.38
N SER A 54 3.31 -8.47 -11.74
CA SER A 54 1.94 -8.61 -12.21
C SER A 54 1.28 -9.88 -11.67
N VAL A 55 -0.07 -9.86 -11.62
CA VAL A 55 -0.86 -11.01 -11.15
C VAL A 55 -0.69 -12.23 -12.05
N SER A 56 -0.45 -12.03 -13.33
CA SER A 56 -0.29 -13.12 -14.30
C SER A 56 0.71 -12.77 -15.38
N THR A 57 1.44 -13.78 -15.82
CA THR A 57 2.27 -13.75 -17.02
C THR A 57 1.48 -14.13 -18.29
N ASP A 58 0.23 -14.61 -18.15
CA ASP A 58 -0.63 -14.93 -19.28
C ASP A 58 -1.14 -13.65 -19.95
N THR A 59 -0.87 -13.51 -21.22
CA THR A 59 -1.23 -12.33 -22.03
C THR A 59 -2.55 -12.47 -22.76
N ALA A 60 -3.27 -13.60 -22.61
CA ALA A 60 -4.54 -13.84 -23.28
C ALA A 60 -5.63 -12.85 -22.78
N ASP A 61 -6.17 -12.08 -23.71
CA ASP A 61 -7.18 -11.03 -23.39
C ASP A 61 -8.43 -11.56 -22.68
N ARG A 62 -8.85 -12.78 -22.97
CA ARG A 62 -9.99 -13.41 -22.31
C ARG A 62 -9.68 -13.69 -20.84
N PHE A 63 -8.51 -14.24 -20.53
CA PHE A 63 -8.07 -14.51 -19.17
C PHE A 63 -7.99 -13.21 -18.35
N CYS A 64 -7.39 -12.17 -18.90
CA CYS A 64 -7.27 -10.89 -18.22
C CYS A 64 -8.64 -10.24 -17.93
N ARG A 65 -9.62 -10.37 -18.82
CA ARG A 65 -10.98 -9.83 -18.58
C ARG A 65 -11.70 -10.59 -17.47
N GLU A 66 -11.63 -11.91 -17.48
CA GLU A 66 -12.26 -12.75 -16.46
C GLU A 66 -11.62 -12.51 -15.08
N LEU A 67 -10.29 -12.51 -15.02
CA LEU A 67 -9.53 -12.22 -13.81
C LEU A 67 -9.89 -10.84 -13.24
N ARG A 68 -9.93 -9.81 -14.08
CA ARG A 68 -10.34 -8.46 -13.68
C ARG A 68 -11.72 -8.43 -13.07
N THR A 69 -12.69 -9.08 -13.69
CA THR A 69 -14.07 -9.12 -13.19
C THR A 69 -14.16 -9.82 -11.85
N ARG A 70 -13.48 -10.95 -11.68
CA ARG A 70 -13.43 -11.69 -10.40
C ARG A 70 -12.74 -10.90 -9.29
N LEU A 71 -11.62 -10.25 -9.60
CA LEU A 71 -10.91 -9.39 -8.64
C LEU A 71 -11.79 -8.21 -8.21
N LEU A 72 -12.39 -7.50 -9.16
CA LEU A 72 -13.27 -6.37 -8.86
C LEU A 72 -14.44 -6.78 -7.96
N ALA A 73 -15.11 -7.89 -8.28
CA ALA A 73 -16.24 -8.37 -7.48
C ALA A 73 -15.81 -8.78 -6.06
N GLY A 74 -14.72 -9.55 -5.94
CA GLY A 74 -14.21 -10.01 -4.65
C GLY A 74 -13.71 -8.87 -3.77
N MET A 75 -12.94 -7.96 -4.35
CA MET A 75 -12.38 -6.79 -3.63
C MET A 75 -13.48 -5.85 -3.18
N SER A 76 -14.43 -5.50 -4.07
CA SER A 76 -15.54 -4.61 -3.72
C SER A 76 -16.38 -5.18 -2.58
N GLY A 77 -16.73 -6.46 -2.64
CA GLY A 77 -17.49 -7.14 -1.59
C GLY A 77 -16.75 -7.15 -0.25
N THR A 78 -15.45 -7.45 -0.27
CA THR A 78 -14.62 -7.48 0.95
C THR A 78 -14.48 -6.08 1.55
N ILE A 79 -14.18 -5.07 0.75
CA ILE A 79 -14.02 -3.69 1.22
C ILE A 79 -15.33 -3.19 1.84
N LEU A 80 -16.45 -3.36 1.14
CA LEU A 80 -17.76 -2.94 1.64
C LEU A 80 -18.12 -3.61 2.97
N SER A 81 -17.90 -4.92 3.08
CA SER A 81 -18.18 -5.65 4.32
C SER A 81 -17.29 -5.18 5.49
N ARG A 82 -16.01 -4.89 5.24
CA ARG A 82 -15.09 -4.37 6.25
C ARG A 82 -15.44 -2.95 6.69
N LEU A 83 -15.78 -2.08 5.74
CA LEU A 83 -16.24 -0.71 6.04
C LEU A 83 -17.55 -0.73 6.84
N GLN A 84 -18.53 -1.54 6.45
CA GLN A 84 -19.77 -1.68 7.22
C GLN A 84 -19.52 -2.19 8.64
N ALA A 85 -18.62 -3.15 8.81
CA ALA A 85 -18.24 -3.64 10.13
C ALA A 85 -17.59 -2.53 10.97
N TYR A 86 -16.68 -1.76 10.40
CA TYR A 86 -16.04 -0.63 11.06
C TYR A 86 -17.06 0.44 11.48
N PHE A 87 -17.93 0.90 10.58
CA PHE A 87 -18.95 1.90 10.91
C PHE A 87 -19.95 1.44 11.96
N ARG A 88 -20.21 0.13 12.02
CA ARG A 88 -21.13 -0.43 13.02
C ARG A 88 -20.48 -0.60 14.39
N THR A 89 -19.21 -0.95 14.46
CA THR A 89 -18.54 -1.36 15.71
C THR A 89 -17.53 -0.33 16.23
N GLY A 90 -17.06 0.58 15.39
CA GLY A 90 -15.93 1.48 15.68
C GLY A 90 -14.58 0.77 15.87
N ARG A 91 -14.53 -0.55 15.66
CA ARG A 91 -13.28 -1.29 15.88
C ARG A 91 -12.29 -1.06 14.73
N MET A 92 -11.08 -0.66 15.11
CA MET A 92 -9.96 -0.58 14.19
C MET A 92 -9.61 -1.95 13.61
N PRO A 93 -9.00 -2.00 12.42
CA PRO A 93 -8.50 -3.24 11.83
C PRO A 93 -7.57 -3.97 12.80
N ASP A 94 -7.53 -5.29 12.66
CA ASP A 94 -6.52 -6.10 13.34
C ASP A 94 -5.17 -5.93 12.65
N TRP A 95 -4.29 -5.17 13.30
CA TRP A 95 -2.94 -4.91 12.80
C TRP A 95 -2.02 -6.14 12.78
N GLN A 96 -2.39 -7.24 13.45
CA GLN A 96 -1.66 -8.50 13.34
C GLN A 96 -1.71 -9.02 11.90
N GLN A 97 -2.86 -8.88 11.23
CA GLN A 97 -2.98 -9.24 9.81
C GLN A 97 -2.07 -8.39 8.91
N TRP A 98 -1.82 -7.13 9.27
CA TRP A 98 -0.85 -6.30 8.54
C TRP A 98 0.56 -6.89 8.64
N THR A 99 0.97 -7.28 9.82
CA THR A 99 2.32 -7.80 10.10
C THR A 99 2.65 -9.05 9.27
N GLU A 100 1.65 -9.92 9.02
CA GLU A 100 1.82 -11.11 8.19
C GLU A 100 2.20 -10.80 6.73
N TYR A 101 1.79 -9.65 6.23
CA TYR A 101 2.02 -9.20 4.84
C TYR A 101 2.95 -8.01 4.74
N ASP A 102 3.62 -7.63 5.83
CA ASP A 102 4.47 -6.44 5.86
C ASP A 102 5.80 -6.69 5.15
N TYR A 103 5.93 -6.11 3.96
CA TYR A 103 7.11 -6.25 3.10
C TYR A 103 8.35 -5.56 3.69
N LEU A 104 8.16 -4.57 4.55
CA LEU A 104 9.24 -3.72 5.06
C LEU A 104 9.82 -4.20 6.39
N MET A 105 9.17 -5.15 7.09
CA MET A 105 9.56 -5.55 8.44
C MET A 105 11.05 -5.84 8.54
N ASP A 106 11.71 -5.18 9.49
CA ASP A 106 13.14 -5.26 9.83
C ASP A 106 14.11 -4.87 8.69
N ARG A 107 13.61 -4.22 7.64
CA ARG A 107 14.46 -3.70 6.56
C ARG A 107 14.98 -2.30 6.86
N GLU A 108 16.19 -2.04 6.40
CA GLU A 108 16.71 -0.67 6.31
C GLU A 108 15.99 0.07 5.19
N ILE A 109 15.46 1.24 5.51
CA ILE A 109 14.72 2.10 4.60
C ILE A 109 15.18 3.56 4.72
N ILE A 110 14.86 4.34 3.70
CA ILE A 110 14.93 5.79 3.72
C ILE A 110 13.50 6.32 3.61
N LEU A 111 13.07 7.05 4.62
CA LEU A 111 11.79 7.74 4.64
C LEU A 111 11.99 9.18 4.18
N ASP A 112 11.27 9.57 3.13
CA ASP A 112 11.07 10.97 2.73
C ASP A 112 9.77 11.44 3.39
N ASN A 113 9.87 12.36 4.34
CA ASN A 113 8.73 12.79 5.17
C ASN A 113 7.84 13.85 4.49
N ASN A 114 7.98 14.05 3.18
CA ASN A 114 7.28 15.06 2.37
C ASN A 114 7.57 16.53 2.77
N ALA A 115 8.37 16.76 3.80
CA ALA A 115 8.93 18.09 4.14
C ALA A 115 10.32 18.29 3.54
N GLY A 116 10.79 17.35 2.73
CA GLY A 116 12.10 17.36 2.10
C GLY A 116 13.22 16.78 2.98
N GLU A 117 12.89 16.20 4.13
CA GLU A 117 13.84 15.53 5.00
C GLU A 117 13.86 14.03 4.71
N LEU A 118 15.07 13.50 4.50
CA LEU A 118 15.32 12.09 4.32
C LEU A 118 15.83 11.50 5.64
N GLN A 119 15.14 10.49 6.15
CA GLN A 119 15.53 9.82 7.37
C GLN A 119 15.80 8.34 7.09
N ALA A 120 17.04 7.91 7.24
CA ALA A 120 17.41 6.49 7.18
C ALA A 120 17.20 5.82 8.52
N GLY A 121 16.81 4.55 8.50
CA GLY A 121 16.63 3.74 9.71
C GLY A 121 16.07 2.36 9.40
N ILE A 122 15.82 1.60 10.46
CA ILE A 122 15.21 0.26 10.36
C ILE A 122 13.71 0.38 10.60
N TYR A 123 12.92 -0.11 9.65
CA TYR A 123 11.47 -0.17 9.80
C TYR A 123 11.07 -1.22 10.85
N ARG A 124 10.20 -0.82 11.79
CA ARG A 124 9.75 -1.64 12.92
C ARG A 124 8.23 -1.86 12.94
N GLY A 125 7.60 -1.80 11.77
CA GLY A 125 6.16 -1.97 11.64
C GLY A 125 5.38 -0.67 11.68
N ILE A 126 4.09 -0.78 12.00
CA ILE A 126 3.18 0.35 12.14
C ILE A 126 2.64 0.46 13.56
N SER A 127 2.36 1.67 14.00
CA SER A 127 1.72 1.93 15.28
C SER A 127 0.22 1.61 15.24
N GLU A 128 -0.45 1.64 16.37
CA GLU A 128 -1.92 1.48 16.45
C GLU A 128 -2.70 2.50 15.60
N SER A 129 -2.10 3.66 15.34
CA SER A 129 -2.69 4.68 14.45
C SER A 129 -2.36 4.47 12.96
N GLY A 130 -1.61 3.41 12.61
CA GLY A 130 -1.14 3.14 11.25
C GLY A 130 0.08 3.96 10.82
N ALA A 131 0.72 4.71 11.72
CA ALA A 131 1.93 5.45 11.44
C ALA A 131 3.14 4.51 11.33
N LEU A 132 4.04 4.78 10.38
CA LEU A 132 5.28 4.06 10.20
C LEU A 132 6.19 4.25 11.43
N MET A 133 6.71 3.17 11.98
CA MET A 133 7.70 3.19 13.05
C MET A 133 9.10 2.97 12.48
N LEU A 134 9.97 3.97 12.61
CA LEU A 134 11.35 3.95 12.15
C LEU A 134 12.31 4.01 13.33
N GLN A 135 13.14 3.01 13.48
CA GLN A 135 14.23 3.02 14.45
C GLN A 135 15.44 3.74 13.86
N VAL A 136 15.87 4.81 14.54
CA VAL A 136 17.05 5.61 14.21
C VAL A 136 17.98 5.59 15.43
N GLY A 137 19.05 4.83 15.35
CA GLY A 137 19.87 4.49 16.53
C GLY A 137 19.03 3.75 17.59
N ASP A 138 18.99 4.27 18.79
CA ASP A 138 18.25 3.67 19.92
C ASP A 138 16.81 4.22 20.05
N VAL A 139 16.36 5.07 19.13
CA VAL A 139 15.07 5.75 19.23
C VAL A 139 14.12 5.29 18.13
N ILE A 140 12.87 4.97 18.50
CA ILE A 140 11.79 4.74 17.53
C ILE A 140 11.01 6.05 17.32
N ARG A 141 10.87 6.44 16.07
CA ARG A 141 10.08 7.59 15.63
C ARG A 141 8.89 7.14 14.81
N CYS A 142 7.74 7.83 14.97
CA CYS A 142 6.52 7.54 14.24
C CYS A 142 6.25 8.62 13.18
N TYR A 143 5.90 8.18 11.97
CA TYR A 143 5.60 9.05 10.84
C TYR A 143 4.24 8.71 10.24
N ALA A 144 3.33 9.69 10.25
CA ALA A 144 1.97 9.51 9.74
C ALA A 144 1.88 9.54 8.20
N ALA A 145 2.88 10.13 7.53
CA ALA A 145 2.94 10.25 6.07
C ALA A 145 4.39 10.23 5.60
N GLY A 146 4.59 9.87 4.33
CA GLY A 146 5.90 9.88 3.71
C GLY A 146 6.00 8.88 2.55
N THR A 147 7.16 8.86 1.90
CA THR A 147 7.51 7.92 0.84
C THR A 147 8.69 7.08 1.28
N VAL A 148 8.52 5.76 1.21
CA VAL A 148 9.58 4.80 1.56
C VAL A 148 10.40 4.45 0.32
N ARG A 149 11.73 4.57 0.45
CA ARG A 149 12.74 4.16 -0.54
C ARG A 149 13.69 3.14 0.08
N PHE A 150 14.31 2.33 -0.76
CA PHE A 150 15.38 1.43 -0.32
C PHE A 150 16.74 2.11 -0.52
N PRO A 151 17.74 1.82 0.35
CA PRO A 151 19.08 2.44 0.24
C PRO A 151 19.74 2.23 -1.12
N GLN A 152 19.48 1.13 -1.81
CA GLN A 152 20.05 0.77 -3.11
C GLN A 152 19.47 1.58 -4.30
N GLU A 153 18.45 2.40 -4.08
CA GLU A 153 17.76 3.17 -5.12
C GLU A 153 18.31 4.60 -5.29
N GLN A 154 19.45 4.90 -4.68
CA GLN A 154 20.13 6.20 -4.77
C GLN A 154 21.21 6.27 -5.86
N GLY A 155 21.10 5.43 -6.90
CA GLY A 155 21.97 5.45 -8.07
C GLY A 155 21.42 6.27 -9.23
#